data_321743aad5ea42d9af14153a04bd048c
#
_entry.id   321743aad5ea42d9af14153a04bd048c
#
_cell.length_a   1.000
_cell.length_b   1.000
_cell.length_c   1.000
_cell.angle_alpha   90.00
_cell.angle_beta   90.00
_cell.angle_gamma   90.00
#
_symmetry.space_group_name_H-M   'P 1'
#
loop_
_entity.id
_entity.type
_entity.pdbx_description
1 polymer ?
#
loop_
_entity_poly.entity_id
_entity_poly.type
_entity_poly.pdbx_seq_one_letter_code
_entity_poly.pdbx_strand_id
1 'polypeptide(L)'
;MNTHPELIVMLTYNDVTVPQAAEVFAKCEHTRARYWGFKEAGLPFAEMRDLFARMKACGKQTCLEVVAYTEAECLRGAEMAAACGCDFLLGTVFSEAVNAYCRAHGLLYMPFVGQVTGRPSVL
;
A
#
# COMPACT_ATOMS: atom_id res chain seq x y z
N MET A 1 17.27 16.35 3.51
CA MET A 1 16.59 15.60 2.42
C MET A 1 17.42 14.36 2.10
N ASN A 2 16.79 13.21 2.07
CA ASN A 2 17.48 11.98 1.67
C ASN A 2 17.71 12.03 0.16
N THR A 3 18.97 11.94 -0.29
CA THR A 3 19.34 12.01 -1.71
C THR A 3 19.37 10.65 -2.40
N HIS A 4 19.09 9.59 -1.65
CA HIS A 4 19.09 8.24 -2.17
C HIS A 4 17.67 7.69 -2.27
N PRO A 5 17.34 6.92 -3.32
CA PRO A 5 16.07 6.24 -3.40
C PRO A 5 15.94 5.19 -2.28
N GLU A 6 14.73 5.02 -1.78
CA GLU A 6 14.41 4.01 -0.79
C GLU A 6 13.72 2.82 -1.45
N LEU A 7 13.99 1.63 -0.92
CA LEU A 7 13.35 0.41 -1.40
C LEU A 7 12.00 0.21 -0.71
N ILE A 8 10.96 -0.02 -1.48
CA ILE A 8 9.67 -0.50 -1.00
C ILE A 8 9.60 -2.00 -1.30
N VAL A 9 9.51 -2.82 -0.26
CA VAL A 9 9.32 -4.27 -0.42
C VAL A 9 7.84 -4.58 -0.44
N MET A 10 7.37 -5.15 -1.54
CA MET A 10 5.96 -5.53 -1.71
C MET A 10 5.80 -7.04 -1.57
N LEU A 11 4.95 -7.47 -0.65
CA LEU A 11 4.67 -8.89 -0.38
C LEU A 11 3.59 -9.42 -1.35
N THR A 12 3.89 -9.30 -2.64
CA THR A 12 2.95 -9.62 -3.73
C THR A 12 3.59 -10.57 -4.75
N TYR A 13 2.72 -11.38 -5.34
CA TYR A 13 3.06 -12.23 -6.49
C TYR A 13 1.81 -12.42 -7.35
N ASN A 14 1.96 -12.39 -8.67
CA ASN A 14 0.85 -12.48 -9.61
C ASN A 14 -0.29 -11.50 -9.29
N ASP A 15 0.07 -10.24 -9.00
CA ASP A 15 -0.84 -9.12 -8.78
C ASP A 15 -1.74 -9.22 -7.53
N VAL A 16 -1.40 -10.10 -6.60
CA VAL A 16 -2.09 -10.24 -5.32
C VAL A 16 -1.09 -10.39 -4.17
N THR A 17 -1.51 -10.06 -2.96
CA THR A 17 -0.71 -10.31 -1.76
C THR A 17 -0.57 -11.81 -1.54
N VAL A 18 0.64 -12.25 -1.26
CA VAL A 18 0.90 -13.68 -1.03
C VAL A 18 0.26 -14.15 0.28
N PRO A 19 -0.33 -15.35 0.32
CA PRO A 19 -0.95 -15.85 1.56
C PRO A 19 -0.01 -15.92 2.75
N GLN A 20 1.29 -16.11 2.49
CA GLN A 20 2.34 -16.21 3.52
C GLN A 20 2.95 -14.86 3.88
N ALA A 21 2.31 -13.74 3.57
CA ALA A 21 2.88 -12.40 3.75
C ALA A 21 3.39 -12.15 5.17
N ALA A 22 2.62 -12.52 6.19
CA ALA A 22 3.02 -12.38 7.59
C ALA A 22 4.25 -13.22 7.94
N GLU A 23 4.34 -14.45 7.42
CA GLU A 23 5.48 -15.33 7.63
C GLU A 23 6.73 -14.80 6.94
N VAL A 24 6.61 -14.34 5.70
CA VAL A 24 7.72 -13.74 4.94
C VAL A 24 8.23 -12.50 5.66
N PHE A 25 7.33 -11.60 6.08
CA PHE A 25 7.72 -10.43 6.85
C PHE A 25 8.45 -10.81 8.13
N ALA A 26 7.96 -11.79 8.89
CA ALA A 26 8.60 -12.25 10.11
C ALA A 26 10.05 -12.69 9.92
N LYS A 27 10.35 -13.32 8.79
CA LYS A 27 11.72 -13.75 8.45
C LYS A 27 12.63 -12.58 8.06
N CYS A 28 12.07 -11.46 7.63
CA CYS A 28 12.81 -10.33 7.06
C CYS A 28 12.70 -9.04 7.88
N GLU A 29 11.96 -9.03 8.98
CA GLU A 29 11.66 -7.82 9.77
C GLU A 29 12.90 -7.10 10.30
N HIS A 30 13.98 -7.82 10.53
CA HIS A 30 15.26 -7.29 11.02
C HIS A 30 16.15 -6.67 9.93
N THR A 31 15.73 -6.74 8.67
CA THR A 31 16.50 -6.18 7.55
C THR A 31 16.45 -4.65 7.54
N ARG A 32 17.34 -4.04 6.77
CA ARG A 32 17.43 -2.57 6.64
C ARG A 32 16.30 -1.97 5.82
N ALA A 33 15.54 -2.78 5.07
CA ALA A 33 14.40 -2.28 4.31
C ALA A 33 13.41 -1.59 5.24
N ARG A 34 13.13 -0.31 4.97
CA ARG A 34 12.29 0.53 5.83
C ARG A 34 10.84 0.54 5.41
N TYR A 35 10.56 0.39 4.12
CA TYR A 35 9.23 0.50 3.53
C TYR A 35 8.75 -0.88 3.13
N TRP A 36 7.58 -1.27 3.64
CA TRP A 36 6.97 -2.57 3.42
C TRP A 36 5.51 -2.41 3.06
N GLY A 37 5.05 -3.20 2.13
CA GLY A 37 3.65 -3.12 1.72
C GLY A 37 3.13 -4.37 1.05
N PHE A 38 1.87 -4.29 0.71
CA PHE A 38 1.16 -5.31 -0.04
C PHE A 38 -0.05 -4.70 -0.73
N LYS A 39 -0.77 -5.51 -1.51
CA LYS A 39 -1.99 -5.09 -2.21
C LYS A 39 -3.23 -5.31 -1.36
N GLU A 40 -4.29 -4.58 -1.72
CA GLU A 40 -5.63 -4.74 -1.13
C GLU A 40 -6.26 -6.11 -1.40
N ALA A 41 -5.77 -6.82 -2.43
CA ALA A 41 -6.24 -8.15 -2.81
C ALA A 41 -5.32 -9.23 -2.23
N GLY A 42 -5.90 -10.33 -1.79
CA GLY A 42 -5.18 -11.55 -1.37
C GLY A 42 -5.24 -11.87 0.11
N LEU A 43 -5.46 -10.90 0.99
CA LEU A 43 -5.65 -11.12 2.43
C LEU A 43 -6.98 -10.56 2.91
N PRO A 44 -7.60 -11.19 3.91
CA PRO A 44 -8.73 -10.60 4.64
C PRO A 44 -8.32 -9.29 5.31
N PHE A 45 -9.27 -8.37 5.46
CA PHE A 45 -9.03 -7.05 6.08
C PHE A 45 -8.38 -7.16 7.47
N ALA A 46 -8.85 -8.06 8.32
CA ALA A 46 -8.29 -8.23 9.67
C ALA A 46 -6.81 -8.63 9.63
N GLU A 47 -6.43 -9.50 8.71
CA GLU A 47 -5.03 -9.91 8.53
C GLU A 47 -4.16 -8.77 7.98
N MET A 48 -4.70 -7.98 7.06
CA MET A 48 -4.00 -6.78 6.56
C MET A 48 -3.71 -5.79 7.69
N ARG A 49 -4.73 -5.49 8.48
CA ARG A 49 -4.60 -4.59 9.64
C ARG A 49 -3.56 -5.09 10.64
N ASP A 50 -3.62 -6.36 10.99
CA ASP A 50 -2.71 -6.95 11.97
C ASP A 50 -1.26 -6.98 11.44
N LEU A 51 -1.07 -7.26 10.15
CA LEU A 51 0.25 -7.24 9.53
C LEU A 51 0.84 -5.83 9.48
N PHE A 52 0.05 -4.82 9.13
CA PHE A 52 0.50 -3.42 9.19
C PHE A 52 0.86 -3.00 10.63
N ALA A 53 0.06 -3.38 11.60
CA ALA A 53 0.36 -3.09 13.01
C ALA A 53 1.70 -3.71 13.43
N ARG A 54 1.97 -4.94 13.02
CA ARG A 54 3.25 -5.60 13.27
C ARG A 54 4.41 -4.90 12.59
N MET A 55 4.27 -4.54 11.33
CA MET A 55 5.29 -3.78 10.59
C MET A 55 5.63 -2.46 11.29
N LYS A 56 4.62 -1.72 11.70
CA LYS A 56 4.81 -0.45 12.42
C LYS A 56 5.46 -0.64 13.78
N ALA A 57 5.11 -1.70 14.51
CA ALA A 57 5.76 -2.05 15.78
C ALA A 57 7.26 -2.37 15.59
N CYS A 58 7.67 -2.85 14.41
CA CYS A 58 9.06 -3.06 14.03
C CYS A 58 9.75 -1.79 13.48
N GLY A 59 9.10 -0.64 13.52
CA GLY A 59 9.64 0.63 13.03
C GLY A 59 9.59 0.80 11.51
N LYS A 60 8.79 0.01 10.79
CA LYS A 60 8.65 0.12 9.34
C LYS A 60 7.62 1.17 8.96
N GLN A 61 7.80 1.75 7.77
CA GLN A 61 6.79 2.53 7.07
C GLN A 61 5.94 1.59 6.23
N THR A 62 4.63 1.76 6.23
CA THR A 62 3.70 0.80 5.65
C THR A 62 2.98 1.35 4.43
N CYS A 63 2.83 0.51 3.40
CA CYS A 63 2.28 0.89 2.10
C CYS A 63 1.16 -0.07 1.71
N LEU A 64 0.00 0.46 1.37
CA LEU A 64 -1.07 -0.32 0.73
C LEU A 64 -1.18 0.09 -0.74
N GLU A 65 -1.04 -0.87 -1.64
CA GLU A 65 -1.26 -0.66 -3.06
C GLU A 65 -2.70 -1.01 -3.43
N VAL A 66 -3.38 -0.04 -4.03
CA VAL A 66 -4.76 -0.19 -4.52
C VAL A 66 -4.78 0.03 -6.02
N VAL A 67 -5.15 -0.99 -6.77
CA VAL A 67 -5.28 -0.90 -8.23
C VAL A 67 -6.75 -0.64 -8.56
N ALA A 68 -7.08 0.63 -8.77
CA ALA A 68 -8.44 1.09 -9.05
C ALA A 68 -8.42 2.20 -10.09
N TYR A 69 -9.47 2.28 -10.89
CA TYR A 69 -9.55 3.17 -12.05
C TYR A 69 -10.70 4.18 -11.98
N THR A 70 -11.71 3.91 -11.18
CA THR A 70 -12.82 4.86 -10.95
C THR A 70 -12.59 5.60 -9.64
N GLU A 71 -13.07 6.85 -9.57
CA GLU A 71 -12.94 7.65 -8.34
C GLU A 71 -13.56 6.95 -7.13
N ALA A 72 -14.74 6.33 -7.32
CA ALA A 72 -15.41 5.61 -6.24
C ALA A 72 -14.60 4.43 -5.70
N GLU A 73 -13.96 3.66 -6.59
CA GLU A 73 -13.08 2.55 -6.18
C GLU A 73 -11.81 3.07 -5.50
N CYS A 74 -11.23 4.14 -6.03
CA CYS A 74 -10.06 4.77 -5.43
C CYS A 74 -10.35 5.29 -4.02
N LEU A 75 -11.51 5.92 -3.81
CA LEU A 75 -11.93 6.37 -2.48
C LEU A 75 -12.12 5.21 -1.50
N ARG A 76 -12.78 4.12 -1.93
CA ARG A 76 -12.89 2.92 -1.10
C ARG A 76 -11.54 2.35 -0.71
N GLY A 77 -10.58 2.37 -1.64
CA GLY A 77 -9.19 1.98 -1.37
C GLY A 77 -8.52 2.88 -0.34
N ALA A 78 -8.72 4.18 -0.44
CA ALA A 78 -8.19 5.15 0.54
C ALA A 78 -8.82 4.95 1.93
N GLU A 79 -10.12 4.70 1.99
CA GLU A 79 -10.83 4.37 3.23
C GLU A 79 -10.28 3.10 3.87
N MET A 80 -10.03 2.07 3.07
CA MET A 80 -9.41 0.83 3.53
C MET A 80 -7.99 1.08 4.07
N ALA A 81 -7.19 1.86 3.36
CA ALA A 81 -5.83 2.22 3.77
C ALA A 81 -5.82 2.94 5.13
N ALA A 82 -6.71 3.91 5.31
CA ALA A 82 -6.86 4.61 6.57
C ALA A 82 -7.32 3.68 7.70
N ALA A 83 -8.29 2.81 7.43
CA ALA A 83 -8.82 1.86 8.41
C ALA A 83 -7.78 0.80 8.82
N CYS A 84 -6.88 0.40 7.93
CA CYS A 84 -5.75 -0.46 8.25
C CYS A 84 -4.63 0.24 9.02
N GLY A 85 -4.65 1.57 9.09
CA GLY A 85 -3.60 2.34 9.76
C GLY A 85 -2.28 2.38 9.02
N CYS A 86 -2.27 2.22 7.68
CA CYS A 86 -1.04 2.31 6.91
C CYS A 86 -0.62 3.77 6.68
N ASP A 87 0.64 3.96 6.28
CA ASP A 87 1.24 5.28 6.11
C ASP A 87 1.09 5.82 4.69
N PHE A 88 1.13 4.94 3.68
CA PHE A 88 1.12 5.31 2.26
C PHE A 88 0.00 4.60 1.52
N LEU A 89 -0.73 5.35 0.71
CA LEU A 89 -1.60 4.80 -0.34
C LEU A 89 -0.85 4.87 -1.67
N LEU A 90 -0.55 3.71 -2.23
CA LEU A 90 0.09 3.56 -3.54
C LEU A 90 -0.94 3.16 -4.58
N GLY A 91 -0.64 3.45 -5.84
CA GLY A 91 -1.53 3.11 -6.94
C GLY A 91 -2.73 4.04 -7.00
N THR A 92 -3.80 3.60 -7.60
CA THR A 92 -4.96 4.40 -8.01
C THR A 92 -4.65 5.38 -9.15
N VAL A 93 -5.62 5.66 -9.97
CA VAL A 93 -5.59 6.82 -10.86
C VAL A 93 -5.76 8.07 -10.00
N PHE A 94 -5.00 9.13 -10.29
CA PHE A 94 -5.09 10.36 -9.50
C PHE A 94 -6.51 10.92 -9.46
N SER A 95 -6.94 11.31 -8.28
CA SER A 95 -8.21 12.00 -8.04
C SER A 95 -8.02 13.05 -6.93
N GLU A 96 -8.55 14.25 -7.17
CA GLU A 96 -8.54 15.30 -6.14
C GLU A 96 -9.33 14.89 -4.88
N ALA A 97 -10.42 14.16 -5.05
CA ALA A 97 -11.21 13.68 -3.92
C ALA A 97 -10.39 12.68 -3.05
N VAL A 98 -9.66 11.78 -3.69
CA VAL A 98 -8.74 10.84 -2.99
C VAL A 98 -7.60 11.60 -2.32
N ASN A 99 -7.02 12.57 -3.02
CA ASN A 99 -5.97 13.41 -2.44
C ASN A 99 -6.43 14.15 -1.19
N ALA A 100 -7.62 14.75 -1.25
CA ALA A 100 -8.22 15.44 -0.10
C ALA A 100 -8.51 14.47 1.06
N TYR A 101 -9.02 13.29 0.76
CA TYR A 101 -9.26 12.25 1.77
C TYR A 101 -7.95 11.83 2.45
N CYS A 102 -6.91 11.55 1.67
CA CYS A 102 -5.61 11.14 2.20
C CYS A 102 -5.02 12.22 3.12
N ARG A 103 -5.09 13.48 2.71
CA ARG A 103 -4.62 14.60 3.53
C ARG A 103 -5.37 14.70 4.85
N ALA A 104 -6.69 14.54 4.82
CA ALA A 104 -7.53 14.60 6.02
C ALA A 104 -7.27 13.45 7.01
N HIS A 105 -6.77 12.31 6.51
CA HIS A 105 -6.54 11.10 7.31
C HIS A 105 -5.07 10.78 7.54
N GLY A 106 -4.15 11.68 7.18
CA GLY A 106 -2.72 11.50 7.42
C GLY A 106 -2.06 10.44 6.54
N LEU A 107 -2.68 10.08 5.41
CA LEU A 107 -2.09 9.18 4.42
C LEU A 107 -1.20 9.98 3.45
N LEU A 108 -0.02 9.45 3.17
CA LEU A 108 0.81 9.93 2.07
C LEU A 108 0.35 9.26 0.78
N TYR A 109 0.02 10.06 -0.23
CA TYR A 109 -0.61 9.59 -1.46
C TYR A 109 0.39 9.55 -2.62
N MET A 110 0.55 8.37 -3.21
CA MET A 110 1.43 8.12 -4.35
C MET A 110 0.64 7.43 -5.47
N PRO A 111 -0.18 8.18 -6.23
CA PRO A 111 -0.93 7.63 -7.35
C PRO A 111 -0.03 7.20 -8.50
N PHE A 112 -0.57 6.42 -9.43
CA PHE A 112 0.12 6.10 -10.67
C PHE A 112 0.49 7.36 -11.43
N VAL A 113 1.68 7.37 -12.03
CA VAL A 113 2.11 8.41 -12.96
C VAL A 113 1.86 7.95 -14.39
N GLY A 114 1.52 8.90 -15.27
CA GLY A 114 1.19 8.61 -16.66
C GLY A 114 -0.21 8.04 -16.84
N GLN A 115 -0.45 7.46 -18.01
CA GLN A 115 -1.73 6.86 -18.37
C GLN A 115 -1.69 5.36 -18.09
N VAL A 116 -2.58 4.90 -17.22
CA VAL A 116 -2.68 3.49 -16.83
C VAL A 116 -3.95 2.89 -17.42
N THR A 117 -3.83 1.78 -18.13
CA THR A 117 -4.97 1.09 -18.74
C THR A 117 -4.88 -0.43 -18.47
N GLY A 118 -6.02 -1.03 -18.17
CA GLY A 118 -6.13 -2.47 -18.01
C GLY A 118 -5.54 -3.04 -16.71
N ARG A 119 -5.77 -4.31 -16.51
CA ARG A 119 -5.24 -5.08 -15.38
C ARG A 119 -4.70 -6.42 -15.90
N PRO A 120 -3.41 -6.76 -15.72
CA PRO A 120 -2.39 -5.91 -15.09
C PRO A 120 -2.19 -4.59 -15.83
N SER A 121 -1.73 -3.58 -15.12
CA SER A 121 -1.57 -2.23 -15.68
C SER A 121 -0.56 -2.23 -16.83
N VAL A 122 -0.93 -1.54 -17.89
CA VAL A 122 -0.04 -1.28 -19.04
C VAL A 122 0.24 0.23 -19.04
N LEU A 123 1.51 0.60 -19.02
CA LEU A 123 1.97 1.99 -19.04
C LEU A 123 2.22 2.44 -20.47
#